data_cfad2317e48d741185a790defb98e80f
#
_entry.id   cfad2317e48d741185a790defb98e80f
#
_cell.length_a   1.000
_cell.length_b   1.000
_cell.length_c   1.000
_cell.angle_alpha   90.00
_cell.angle_beta   90.00
_cell.angle_gamma   90.00
#
_symmetry.space_group_name_H-M   'P 1'
#
loop_
_entity.id
_entity.type
_entity.pdbx_description
1 polymer ?
#
loop_
_entity_poly.entity_id
_entity_poly.type
_entity_poly.pdbx_seq_one_letter_code
_entity_poly.pdbx_strand_id
1 'polypeptide(L)'
;MKSKSGKRSADIEDSAETKAAPRLKRKDYDKRLAKLHAKLVAVQDWVVREKAKVCIVFEGRDGAGKGGTIKAITERVSPRVFRVVALPAPTEREKSQMYLQRYMPHFPAAGEVVIFDRSWYNRAGVEKVLGFCTAEQTERFLQGVPLVEQAMVESGIILLKYWLEVSPEEQTRRLEARITDPRKTWKLSPMDLMSYSKWYDYSAARDAMLDATSTGFAPCVCSPKGR
;
A
#
# COMPACT_ATOMS: atom_id res chain seq x y z
N MET A 1 40.70 47.19 -21.91
CA MET A 1 39.97 46.00 -22.34
C MET A 1 39.13 45.50 -21.17
N LYS A 2 37.80 45.64 -21.20
CA LYS A 2 36.86 45.28 -20.13
C LYS A 2 36.23 43.93 -20.48
N SER A 3 36.47 42.90 -19.67
CA SER A 3 35.83 41.61 -19.77
C SER A 3 34.51 41.67 -19.00
N LYS A 4 33.39 41.42 -19.68
CA LYS A 4 32.07 41.28 -19.10
C LYS A 4 31.84 39.80 -18.76
N SER A 5 31.78 39.47 -17.47
CA SER A 5 31.29 38.20 -16.95
C SER A 5 29.78 38.22 -16.97
N GLY A 6 29.16 37.40 -17.82
CA GLY A 6 27.70 37.19 -17.87
C GLY A 6 27.29 36.12 -16.88
N LYS A 7 26.51 36.48 -15.86
CA LYS A 7 25.72 35.56 -15.03
C LYS A 7 24.58 35.01 -15.87
N ARG A 8 24.56 33.68 -16.11
CA ARG A 8 23.36 32.95 -16.51
C ARG A 8 22.66 32.49 -15.23
N SER A 9 21.58 33.15 -14.91
CA SER A 9 20.56 32.63 -13.98
C SER A 9 19.83 31.51 -14.69
N ALA A 10 19.91 30.30 -14.15
CA ALA A 10 19.04 29.19 -14.57
C ALA A 10 17.70 29.37 -13.87
N ASP A 11 16.70 29.76 -14.64
CA ASP A 11 15.30 29.71 -14.23
C ASP A 11 14.90 28.25 -14.17
N ILE A 12 14.72 27.73 -12.96
CA ILE A 12 14.07 26.45 -12.72
C ILE A 12 12.57 26.73 -12.87
N GLU A 13 12.04 26.41 -14.04
CA GLU A 13 10.59 26.40 -14.27
C GLU A 13 9.95 25.39 -13.34
N ASP A 14 9.15 25.92 -12.44
CA ASP A 14 8.38 25.23 -11.43
C ASP A 14 7.30 24.37 -12.08
N SER A 15 7.26 23.16 -11.60
CA SER A 15 6.36 22.04 -11.85
C SER A 15 4.95 22.40 -12.27
N ALA A 16 4.54 21.82 -13.39
CA ALA A 16 3.16 21.72 -13.83
C ALA A 16 2.26 21.18 -12.70
N GLU A 17 1.39 22.03 -12.17
CA GLU A 17 0.25 21.64 -11.35
C GLU A 17 -0.60 20.62 -12.10
N THR A 18 -0.50 19.37 -11.72
CA THR A 18 -1.36 18.32 -12.23
C THR A 18 -2.79 18.60 -11.73
N LYS A 19 -3.58 19.30 -12.53
CA LYS A 19 -4.99 19.58 -12.24
C LYS A 19 -5.68 18.25 -11.91
N ALA A 20 -6.08 18.14 -10.68
CA ALA A 20 -6.74 16.97 -10.15
C ALA A 20 -8.01 16.64 -10.98
N ALA A 21 -8.13 15.41 -11.51
CA ALA A 21 -9.25 14.98 -12.34
C ALA A 21 -10.62 15.21 -11.65
N PRO A 22 -11.68 15.64 -12.36
CA PRO A 22 -12.96 15.96 -11.75
C PRO A 22 -13.57 14.75 -11.04
N ARG A 23 -14.21 15.01 -9.89
CA ARG A 23 -14.87 13.97 -9.11
C ARG A 23 -15.98 13.31 -9.93
N LEU A 24 -15.96 11.98 -10.04
CA LEU A 24 -17.00 11.24 -10.74
C LEU A 24 -18.36 11.42 -10.06
N LYS A 25 -19.41 11.60 -10.85
CA LYS A 25 -20.79 11.54 -10.34
C LYS A 25 -21.08 10.15 -9.81
N ARG A 26 -21.90 10.04 -8.78
CA ARG A 26 -22.23 8.76 -8.12
C ARG A 26 -22.69 7.68 -9.12
N LYS A 27 -23.59 8.01 -10.03
CA LYS A 27 -24.10 7.11 -11.06
C LYS A 27 -23.00 6.57 -11.98
N ASP A 28 -22.04 7.43 -12.36
CA ASP A 28 -20.92 7.01 -13.23
C ASP A 28 -19.92 6.14 -12.48
N TYR A 29 -19.68 6.44 -11.20
CA TYR A 29 -18.88 5.60 -10.31
C TYR A 29 -19.50 4.21 -10.18
N ASP A 30 -20.79 4.11 -9.84
CA ASP A 30 -21.48 2.84 -9.64
C ASP A 30 -21.49 2.01 -10.94
N LYS A 31 -21.70 2.64 -12.10
CA LYS A 31 -21.62 1.98 -13.41
C LYS A 31 -20.23 1.42 -13.72
N ARG A 32 -19.16 2.19 -13.40
CA ARG A 32 -17.77 1.72 -13.59
C ARG A 32 -17.43 0.60 -12.61
N LEU A 33 -17.84 0.73 -11.37
CA LEU A 33 -17.63 -0.28 -10.34
C LEU A 33 -18.30 -1.61 -10.70
N ALA A 34 -19.55 -1.59 -11.18
CA ALA A 34 -20.25 -2.78 -11.64
C ALA A 34 -19.50 -3.52 -12.76
N LYS A 35 -18.90 -2.77 -13.72
CA LYS A 35 -18.06 -3.37 -14.76
C LYS A 35 -16.78 -4.01 -14.20
N LEU A 36 -16.17 -3.38 -13.19
CA LEU A 36 -14.99 -3.95 -12.52
C LEU A 36 -15.35 -5.19 -11.72
N HIS A 37 -16.48 -5.21 -11.02
CA HIS A 37 -16.98 -6.39 -10.33
C HIS A 37 -17.16 -7.58 -11.28
N ALA A 38 -17.77 -7.37 -12.46
CA ALA A 38 -17.90 -8.43 -13.46
C ALA A 38 -16.54 -8.99 -13.92
N LYS A 39 -15.52 -8.10 -14.09
CA LYS A 39 -14.15 -8.54 -14.39
C LYS A 39 -13.52 -9.31 -13.23
N LEU A 40 -13.75 -8.90 -11.99
CA LEU A 40 -13.22 -9.59 -10.80
C LEU A 40 -13.82 -11.00 -10.67
N VAL A 41 -15.11 -11.20 -11.00
CA VAL A 41 -15.70 -12.54 -11.07
C VAL A 41 -15.02 -13.39 -12.14
N ALA A 42 -14.76 -12.85 -13.33
CA ALA A 42 -14.02 -13.56 -14.38
C ALA A 42 -12.56 -13.88 -13.95
N VAL A 43 -11.91 -12.98 -13.20
CA VAL A 43 -10.58 -13.26 -12.60
C VAL A 43 -10.69 -14.40 -11.57
N GLN A 44 -11.71 -14.41 -10.73
CA GLN A 44 -11.95 -15.51 -9.79
C GLN A 44 -12.05 -16.86 -10.50
N ASP A 45 -12.87 -16.94 -11.55
CA ASP A 45 -13.06 -18.18 -12.30
C ASP A 45 -11.74 -18.62 -12.96
N TRP A 46 -10.97 -17.66 -13.47
CA TRP A 46 -9.63 -17.93 -14.03
C TRP A 46 -8.67 -18.46 -12.95
N VAL A 47 -8.61 -17.82 -11.78
CA VAL A 47 -7.75 -18.25 -10.66
C VAL A 47 -8.03 -19.69 -10.25
N VAL A 48 -9.31 -20.05 -10.14
CA VAL A 48 -9.72 -21.42 -9.76
C VAL A 48 -9.35 -22.42 -10.85
N ARG A 49 -9.67 -22.11 -12.11
CA ARG A 49 -9.44 -23.01 -13.25
C ARG A 49 -7.96 -23.27 -13.49
N GLU A 50 -7.14 -22.20 -13.51
CA GLU A 50 -5.70 -22.28 -13.74
C GLU A 50 -4.89 -22.63 -12.48
N LYS A 51 -5.57 -22.82 -11.34
CA LYS A 51 -4.91 -23.03 -10.03
C LYS A 51 -3.87 -21.98 -9.71
N ALA A 52 -4.11 -20.74 -10.16
CA ALA A 52 -3.19 -19.63 -9.95
C ALA A 52 -3.08 -19.28 -8.46
N LYS A 53 -1.90 -18.82 -8.05
CA LYS A 53 -1.62 -18.34 -6.69
C LYS A 53 -1.41 -16.83 -6.77
N VAL A 54 -2.33 -16.03 -6.21
CA VAL A 54 -2.27 -14.57 -6.29
C VAL A 54 -2.11 -13.97 -4.90
N CYS A 55 -1.06 -13.17 -4.72
CA CYS A 55 -0.81 -12.40 -3.51
C CYS A 55 -0.88 -10.92 -3.82
N ILE A 56 -1.79 -10.21 -3.18
CA ILE A 56 -1.98 -8.76 -3.34
C ILE A 56 -1.61 -8.08 -2.03
N VAL A 57 -0.72 -7.10 -2.10
CA VAL A 57 -0.30 -6.29 -0.94
C VAL A 57 -0.82 -4.87 -1.10
N PHE A 58 -1.60 -4.42 -0.13
CA PHE A 58 -2.03 -3.03 -0.01
C PHE A 58 -1.29 -2.31 1.09
N GLU A 59 -0.47 -1.36 0.69
CA GLU A 59 0.25 -0.45 1.58
C GLU A 59 -0.17 1.00 1.34
N GLY A 60 0.28 1.90 2.18
CA GLY A 60 0.00 3.33 2.04
C GLY A 60 -0.34 3.99 3.36
N ARG A 61 -0.49 5.30 3.33
CA ARG A 61 -0.74 6.14 4.50
C ARG A 61 -2.05 5.80 5.19
N ASP A 62 -2.13 6.18 6.46
CA ASP A 62 -3.40 6.15 7.19
C ASP A 62 -4.38 7.12 6.54
N GLY A 63 -5.62 6.68 6.39
CA GLY A 63 -6.60 7.45 5.66
C GLY A 63 -6.53 7.33 4.13
N ALA A 64 -5.53 6.68 3.52
CA ALA A 64 -5.41 6.56 2.05
C ALA A 64 -6.52 5.73 1.38
N GLY A 65 -7.32 4.98 2.14
CA GLY A 65 -8.47 4.26 1.60
C GLY A 65 -8.26 2.77 1.37
N LYS A 66 -7.20 2.17 1.92
CA LYS A 66 -6.90 0.72 1.80
C LYS A 66 -8.12 -0.16 2.05
N GLY A 67 -8.71 -0.10 3.24
CA GLY A 67 -9.86 -0.92 3.57
C GLY A 67 -11.09 -0.68 2.68
N GLY A 68 -11.29 0.54 2.18
CA GLY A 68 -12.35 0.83 1.19
C GLY A 68 -12.11 0.17 -0.15
N THR A 69 -10.87 0.18 -0.62
CA THR A 69 -10.45 -0.48 -1.86
C THR A 69 -10.57 -2.00 -1.74
N ILE A 70 -10.06 -2.57 -0.64
CA ILE A 70 -10.16 -4.01 -0.37
C ILE A 70 -11.63 -4.46 -0.32
N LYS A 71 -12.48 -3.71 0.40
CA LYS A 71 -13.92 -3.97 0.44
C LYS A 71 -14.54 -3.96 -0.97
N ALA A 72 -14.22 -2.96 -1.78
CA ALA A 72 -14.75 -2.86 -3.14
C ALA A 72 -14.30 -4.05 -4.03
N ILE A 73 -13.07 -4.55 -3.85
CA ILE A 73 -12.58 -5.74 -4.55
C ILE A 73 -13.33 -7.00 -4.10
N THR A 74 -13.54 -7.15 -2.79
CA THR A 74 -14.07 -8.40 -2.22
C THR A 74 -15.60 -8.47 -2.16
N GLU A 75 -16.30 -7.38 -2.46
CA GLU A 75 -17.76 -7.27 -2.30
C GLU A 75 -18.55 -8.27 -3.16
N ARG A 76 -18.04 -8.65 -4.33
CA ARG A 76 -18.75 -9.47 -5.31
C ARG A 76 -18.01 -10.74 -5.72
N VAL A 77 -17.01 -11.15 -4.96
CA VAL A 77 -16.25 -12.38 -5.18
C VAL A 77 -16.41 -13.33 -3.99
N SER A 78 -16.11 -14.60 -4.19
CA SER A 78 -16.22 -15.62 -3.15
C SER A 78 -15.13 -15.47 -2.08
N PRO A 79 -15.47 -15.41 -0.78
CA PRO A 79 -14.50 -15.40 0.31
C PRO A 79 -13.72 -16.72 0.45
N ARG A 80 -14.13 -17.78 -0.26
CA ARG A 80 -13.40 -19.04 -0.35
C ARG A 80 -12.21 -18.96 -1.30
N VAL A 81 -12.26 -18.03 -2.25
CA VAL A 81 -11.19 -17.78 -3.24
C VAL A 81 -10.40 -16.53 -2.88
N PHE A 82 -11.10 -15.44 -2.48
CA PHE A 82 -10.49 -14.18 -2.06
C PHE A 82 -10.46 -14.09 -0.53
N ARG A 83 -9.28 -14.16 0.04
CA ARG A 83 -9.07 -14.10 1.49
C ARG A 83 -8.33 -12.82 1.86
N VAL A 84 -8.86 -12.07 2.81
CA VAL A 84 -8.20 -10.85 3.35
C VAL A 84 -7.44 -11.22 4.61
N VAL A 85 -6.20 -10.78 4.69
CA VAL A 85 -5.31 -10.97 5.83
C VAL A 85 -4.93 -9.60 6.39
N ALA A 86 -5.34 -9.34 7.63
CA ALA A 86 -4.98 -8.16 8.40
C ALA A 86 -4.42 -8.64 9.75
N LEU A 87 -3.09 -8.72 9.86
CA LEU A 87 -2.45 -9.24 11.07
C LEU A 87 -2.46 -8.19 12.19
N PRO A 88 -2.76 -8.57 13.43
CA PRO A 88 -2.65 -7.69 14.59
C PRO A 88 -1.19 -7.36 14.90
N ALA A 89 -0.93 -6.60 15.94
CA ALA A 89 0.42 -6.41 16.48
C ALA A 89 1.07 -7.78 16.75
N PRO A 90 2.39 -7.94 16.50
CA PRO A 90 3.07 -9.21 16.70
C PRO A 90 3.05 -9.61 18.19
N THR A 91 2.82 -10.89 18.44
CA THR A 91 2.96 -11.50 19.77
C THR A 91 4.43 -11.53 20.19
N GLU A 92 4.72 -11.75 21.49
CA GLU A 92 6.11 -11.88 21.98
C GLU A 92 6.86 -13.00 21.28
N ARG A 93 6.17 -14.12 20.98
CA ARG A 93 6.76 -15.20 20.20
C ARG A 93 7.13 -14.74 18.79
N GLU A 94 6.24 -14.07 18.08
CA GLU A 94 6.48 -13.58 16.72
C GLU A 94 7.59 -12.53 16.66
N LYS A 95 7.74 -11.69 17.69
CA LYS A 95 8.85 -10.74 17.81
C LYS A 95 10.23 -11.42 17.88
N SER A 96 10.30 -12.65 18.44
CA SER A 96 11.53 -13.44 18.54
C SER A 96 11.83 -14.27 17.29
N GLN A 97 10.89 -14.39 16.36
CA GLN A 97 11.02 -15.15 15.12
C GLN A 97 11.63 -14.33 13.99
N MET A 98 11.97 -15.00 12.88
CA MET A 98 12.29 -14.30 11.65
C MET A 98 11.09 -13.42 11.23
N TYR A 99 11.31 -12.16 10.93
CA TYR A 99 10.27 -11.18 10.74
C TYR A 99 9.17 -11.60 9.75
N LEU A 100 9.56 -12.18 8.62
CA LEU A 100 8.62 -12.64 7.58
C LEU A 100 7.84 -13.89 7.95
N GLN A 101 8.28 -14.64 8.97
CA GLN A 101 7.69 -15.93 9.33
C GLN A 101 6.20 -15.83 9.68
N ARG A 102 5.75 -14.73 10.26
CA ARG A 102 4.34 -14.53 10.59
C ARG A 102 3.43 -14.32 9.36
N TYR A 103 4.00 -13.93 8.22
CA TYR A 103 3.26 -13.71 6.98
C TYR A 103 3.20 -14.96 6.10
N MET A 104 4.24 -15.78 6.11
CA MET A 104 4.38 -16.96 5.25
C MET A 104 3.21 -17.95 5.34
N PRO A 105 2.63 -18.27 6.52
CA PRO A 105 1.49 -19.21 6.64
C PRO A 105 0.24 -18.72 5.90
N HIS A 106 0.20 -17.44 5.53
CA HIS A 106 -0.94 -16.82 4.86
C HIS A 106 -0.76 -16.71 3.35
N PHE A 107 0.37 -17.14 2.78
CA PHE A 107 0.57 -17.07 1.33
C PHE A 107 -0.45 -17.94 0.60
N PRO A 108 -0.80 -17.57 -0.65
CA PRO A 108 -1.85 -18.26 -1.39
C PRO A 108 -1.44 -19.69 -1.77
N ALA A 109 -2.39 -20.61 -1.61
CA ALA A 109 -2.36 -21.92 -2.25
C ALA A 109 -2.91 -21.83 -3.68
N ALA A 110 -2.85 -22.93 -4.43
CA ALA A 110 -3.37 -23.03 -5.78
C ALA A 110 -4.88 -22.74 -5.81
N GLY A 111 -5.30 -21.79 -6.64
CA GLY A 111 -6.70 -21.37 -6.75
C GLY A 111 -7.12 -20.29 -5.73
N GLU A 112 -6.16 -19.65 -5.03
CA GLU A 112 -6.45 -18.62 -4.04
C GLU A 112 -5.92 -17.24 -4.44
N VAL A 113 -6.66 -16.20 -4.03
CA VAL A 113 -6.23 -14.80 -4.01
C VAL A 113 -6.14 -14.35 -2.55
N VAL A 114 -4.96 -14.02 -2.09
CA VAL A 114 -4.74 -13.47 -0.74
C VAL A 114 -4.47 -11.99 -0.84
N ILE A 115 -5.21 -11.20 -0.08
CA ILE A 115 -5.07 -9.75 -0.01
C ILE A 115 -4.57 -9.37 1.38
N PHE A 116 -3.37 -8.80 1.47
CA PHE A 116 -2.84 -8.26 2.70
C PHE A 116 -3.27 -6.79 2.87
N ASP A 117 -4.04 -6.49 3.94
CA ASP A 117 -4.27 -5.12 4.42
C ASP A 117 -3.15 -4.78 5.40
N ARG A 118 -2.11 -4.12 4.92
CA ARG A 118 -0.76 -4.03 5.48
C ARG A 118 -0.03 -5.38 5.47
N SER A 119 1.24 -5.35 5.31
CA SER A 119 2.06 -6.55 5.11
C SER A 119 3.39 -6.47 5.86
N TRP A 120 4.35 -7.25 5.41
CA TRP A 120 5.74 -7.17 5.87
C TRP A 120 6.37 -5.78 5.68
N TYR A 121 5.83 -4.97 4.81
CA TYR A 121 6.27 -3.58 4.63
C TYR A 121 6.00 -2.66 5.83
N ASN A 122 5.26 -3.11 6.84
CA ASN A 122 5.19 -2.43 8.14
C ASN A 122 6.59 -2.14 8.71
N ARG A 123 7.59 -3.01 8.48
CA ARG A 123 8.98 -2.81 8.92
C ARG A 123 9.61 -1.57 8.30
N ALA A 124 9.39 -1.33 7.00
CA ALA A 124 9.91 -0.17 6.29
C ALA A 124 9.06 1.10 6.51
N GLY A 125 7.80 0.94 6.90
CA GLY A 125 6.82 2.01 7.10
C GLY A 125 6.62 2.35 8.58
N VAL A 126 5.50 1.90 9.12
CA VAL A 126 5.03 2.26 10.47
C VAL A 126 6.02 1.90 11.56
N GLU A 127 6.67 0.74 11.50
CA GLU A 127 7.61 0.32 12.54
C GLU A 127 8.86 1.21 12.56
N LYS A 128 9.40 1.57 11.39
CA LYS A 128 10.52 2.50 11.26
C LYS A 128 10.15 3.90 11.78
N VAL A 129 9.03 4.44 11.31
CA VAL A 129 8.64 5.83 11.60
C VAL A 129 8.25 6.03 13.06
N LEU A 130 7.62 5.04 13.68
CA LEU A 130 7.21 5.10 15.09
C LEU A 130 8.25 4.51 16.06
N GLY A 131 9.39 4.04 15.56
CA GLY A 131 10.48 3.54 16.40
C GLY A 131 10.23 2.16 17.01
N PHE A 132 9.37 1.33 16.38
CA PHE A 132 9.12 -0.06 16.83
C PHE A 132 10.19 -1.03 16.36
N CYS A 133 11.10 -0.59 15.50
CA CYS A 133 12.28 -1.33 15.08
C CYS A 133 13.49 -0.40 15.00
N THR A 134 14.70 -0.99 15.03
CA THR A 134 15.94 -0.23 14.87
C THR A 134 16.20 0.10 13.41
N ALA A 135 17.06 1.09 13.15
CA ALA A 135 17.50 1.43 11.80
C ALA A 135 18.15 0.23 11.10
N GLU A 136 19.00 -0.51 11.83
CA GLU A 136 19.64 -1.73 11.33
C GLU A 136 18.64 -2.82 10.94
N GLN A 137 17.59 -3.02 11.73
CA GLN A 137 16.53 -3.97 11.39
C GLN A 137 15.78 -3.57 10.12
N THR A 138 15.54 -2.27 9.93
CA THR A 138 14.92 -1.74 8.71
C THR A 138 15.83 -1.94 7.50
N GLU A 139 17.11 -1.64 7.62
CA GLU A 139 18.07 -1.80 6.54
C GLU A 139 18.22 -3.27 6.11
N ARG A 140 18.42 -4.17 7.06
CA ARG A 140 18.45 -5.62 6.79
C ARG A 140 17.16 -6.13 6.12
N PHE A 141 16.02 -5.59 6.53
CA PHE A 141 14.75 -5.91 5.91
C PHE A 141 14.69 -5.45 4.45
N LEU A 142 15.07 -4.20 4.16
CA LEU A 142 15.06 -3.66 2.80
C LEU A 142 16.03 -4.39 1.86
N GLN A 143 17.15 -4.86 2.38
CA GLN A 143 18.11 -5.69 1.64
C GLN A 143 17.59 -7.11 1.38
N GLY A 144 16.87 -7.69 2.34
CA GLY A 144 16.45 -9.09 2.30
C GLY A 144 15.09 -9.33 1.64
N VAL A 145 14.16 -8.38 1.74
CA VAL A 145 12.78 -8.61 1.26
C VAL A 145 12.69 -8.84 -0.25
N PRO A 146 13.50 -8.22 -1.13
CA PRO A 146 13.45 -8.51 -2.56
C PRO A 146 13.78 -9.98 -2.88
N LEU A 147 14.69 -10.60 -2.13
CA LEU A 147 15.05 -12.01 -2.31
C LEU A 147 13.88 -12.94 -1.95
N VAL A 148 13.14 -12.62 -0.90
CA VAL A 148 11.95 -13.39 -0.50
C VAL A 148 10.83 -13.22 -1.54
N GLU A 149 10.59 -12.01 -2.00
CA GLU A 149 9.60 -11.74 -3.05
C GLU A 149 9.97 -12.42 -4.38
N GLN A 150 11.25 -12.46 -4.71
CA GLN A 150 11.74 -13.23 -5.86
C GLN A 150 11.43 -14.72 -5.70
N ALA A 151 11.73 -15.30 -4.55
CA ALA A 151 11.42 -16.71 -4.28
C ALA A 151 9.90 -16.99 -4.33
N MET A 152 9.06 -16.04 -3.89
CA MET A 152 7.60 -16.14 -4.05
C MET A 152 7.21 -16.20 -5.53
N VAL A 153 7.73 -15.29 -6.34
CA VAL A 153 7.43 -15.25 -7.79
C VAL A 153 7.95 -16.49 -8.50
N GLU A 154 9.16 -16.92 -8.21
CA GLU A 154 9.74 -18.16 -8.77
C GLU A 154 8.96 -19.42 -8.37
N SER A 155 8.31 -19.41 -7.19
CA SER A 155 7.38 -20.48 -6.78
C SER A 155 6.04 -20.45 -7.50
N GLY A 156 5.84 -19.51 -8.42
CA GLY A 156 4.62 -19.31 -9.22
C GLY A 156 3.54 -18.47 -8.54
N ILE A 157 3.89 -17.69 -7.53
CA ILE A 157 2.98 -16.69 -6.95
C ILE A 157 3.01 -15.43 -7.80
N ILE A 158 1.84 -14.97 -8.23
CA ILE A 158 1.64 -13.66 -8.85
C ILE A 158 1.58 -12.64 -7.73
N LEU A 159 2.66 -11.88 -7.53
CA LEU A 159 2.76 -10.86 -6.49
C LEU A 159 2.41 -9.48 -7.06
N LEU A 160 1.38 -8.85 -6.52
CA LEU A 160 0.92 -7.51 -6.87
C LEU A 160 1.05 -6.58 -5.66
N LYS A 161 1.83 -5.52 -5.81
CA LYS A 161 2.09 -4.56 -4.72
C LYS A 161 1.48 -3.20 -5.07
N TYR A 162 0.60 -2.71 -4.20
CA TYR A 162 -0.06 -1.41 -4.35
C TYR A 162 0.25 -0.49 -3.18
N TRP A 163 0.76 0.70 -3.49
CA TRP A 163 0.86 1.79 -2.55
C TRP A 163 -0.27 2.80 -2.81
N LEU A 164 -1.13 3.00 -1.81
CA LEU A 164 -2.19 4.00 -1.85
C LEU A 164 -1.73 5.30 -1.21
N GLU A 165 -1.75 6.37 -1.99
CA GLU A 165 -1.37 7.69 -1.53
C GLU A 165 -2.61 8.55 -1.25
N VAL A 166 -2.44 9.54 -0.37
CA VAL A 166 -3.46 10.55 -0.03
C VAL A 166 -2.76 11.88 0.16
N SER A 167 -3.42 13.00 -0.16
CA SER A 167 -2.84 14.32 0.14
C SER A 167 -2.97 14.65 1.64
N PRO A 168 -2.13 15.56 2.18
CA PRO A 168 -2.24 16.01 3.58
C PRO A 168 -3.65 16.50 3.93
N GLU A 169 -4.22 17.32 3.05
CA GLU A 169 -5.54 17.94 3.25
C GLU A 169 -6.65 16.88 3.28
N GLU A 170 -6.59 15.92 2.38
CA GLU A 170 -7.57 14.83 2.35
C GLU A 170 -7.38 13.85 3.52
N GLN A 171 -6.14 13.62 3.97
CA GLN A 171 -5.88 12.83 5.18
C GLN A 171 -6.48 13.51 6.40
N THR A 172 -6.24 14.82 6.58
CA THR A 172 -6.84 15.64 7.64
C THR A 172 -8.36 15.50 7.65
N ARG A 173 -8.99 15.78 6.51
CA ARG A 173 -10.44 15.67 6.36
C ARG A 173 -10.99 14.27 6.72
N ARG A 174 -10.26 13.22 6.36
CA ARG A 174 -10.66 11.83 6.68
C ARG A 174 -10.49 11.51 8.15
N LEU A 175 -9.45 12.01 8.80
CA LEU A 175 -9.23 11.84 10.24
C LEU A 175 -10.29 12.60 11.05
N GLU A 176 -10.60 13.85 10.69
CA GLU A 176 -11.71 14.62 11.29
C GLU A 176 -13.04 13.86 11.16
N ALA A 177 -13.32 13.29 10.01
CA ALA A 177 -14.51 12.48 9.80
C ALA A 177 -14.54 11.19 10.65
N ARG A 178 -13.38 10.68 11.14
CA ARG A 178 -13.35 9.57 12.10
C ARG A 178 -13.71 10.04 13.52
N ILE A 179 -13.43 11.29 13.86
CA ILE A 179 -13.77 11.87 15.16
C ILE A 179 -15.26 12.19 15.22
N THR A 180 -15.82 12.78 14.16
CA THR A 180 -17.17 13.34 14.14
C THR A 180 -18.26 12.36 13.73
N ASP A 181 -17.96 11.30 12.97
CA ASP A 181 -18.93 10.30 12.51
C ASP A 181 -18.89 9.05 13.41
N PRO A 182 -19.93 8.79 14.26
CA PRO A 182 -19.95 7.64 15.17
C PRO A 182 -19.74 6.27 14.47
N ARG A 183 -20.05 6.18 13.17
CA ARG A 183 -19.85 4.95 12.38
C ARG A 183 -18.39 4.73 11.99
N LYS A 184 -17.50 5.71 12.28
CA LYS A 184 -16.08 5.69 11.91
C LYS A 184 -15.15 5.80 13.11
N THR A 185 -15.65 6.11 14.30
CA THR A 185 -14.83 6.29 15.51
C THR A 185 -13.95 5.07 15.81
N TRP A 186 -14.46 3.86 15.54
CA TRP A 186 -13.71 2.62 15.72
C TRP A 186 -12.43 2.50 14.84
N LYS A 187 -12.32 3.36 13.80
CA LYS A 187 -11.13 3.44 12.93
C LYS A 187 -10.07 4.39 13.46
N LEU A 188 -10.40 5.18 14.49
CA LEU A 188 -9.46 6.12 15.07
C LEU A 188 -8.64 5.41 16.16
N SER A 189 -7.33 5.43 15.99
CA SER A 189 -6.39 4.89 16.96
C SER A 189 -5.37 5.96 17.39
N PRO A 190 -4.72 5.82 18.56
CA PRO A 190 -3.61 6.69 18.93
C PRO A 190 -2.50 6.74 17.87
N MET A 191 -2.30 5.63 17.14
CA MET A 191 -1.31 5.54 16.07
C MET A 191 -1.65 6.43 14.86
N ASP A 192 -2.94 6.65 14.55
CA ASP A 192 -3.34 7.56 13.47
C ASP A 192 -2.88 9.00 13.76
N LEU A 193 -3.00 9.44 15.01
CA LEU A 193 -2.56 10.78 15.43
C LEU A 193 -1.04 10.90 15.40
N MET A 194 -0.32 9.88 15.88
CA MET A 194 1.14 9.83 15.83
C MET A 194 1.64 9.81 14.37
N SER A 195 1.00 9.04 13.51
CA SER A 195 1.34 8.96 12.08
C SER A 195 1.11 10.29 11.36
N TYR A 196 0.03 11.00 11.72
CA TYR A 196 -0.31 12.29 11.13
C TYR A 196 0.77 13.34 11.36
N SER A 197 1.32 13.42 12.57
CA SER A 197 2.39 14.37 12.90
C SER A 197 3.73 14.08 12.19
N LYS A 198 3.91 12.87 11.66
CA LYS A 198 5.15 12.39 11.02
C LYS A 198 5.04 12.25 9.49
N TRP A 199 4.28 13.13 8.87
CA TRP A 199 4.02 13.09 7.41
C TRP A 199 5.28 12.94 6.57
N TYR A 200 6.31 13.74 6.83
CA TYR A 200 7.56 13.74 6.05
C TYR A 200 8.40 12.50 6.32
N ASP A 201 8.42 12.01 7.56
CA ASP A 201 9.10 10.75 7.91
C ASP A 201 8.49 9.57 7.15
N TYR A 202 7.16 9.54 7.04
CA TYR A 202 6.47 8.55 6.20
C TYR A 202 6.77 8.71 4.71
N SER A 203 6.95 9.93 4.21
CA SER A 203 7.35 10.15 2.81
C SER A 203 8.74 9.58 2.54
N ALA A 204 9.71 9.91 3.40
CA ALA A 204 11.07 9.39 3.28
C ALA A 204 11.12 7.85 3.43
N ALA A 205 10.34 7.29 4.34
CA ALA A 205 10.25 5.85 4.52
C ALA A 205 9.65 5.14 3.30
N ARG A 206 8.58 5.70 2.71
CA ARG A 206 7.99 5.23 1.45
C ARG A 206 9.01 5.24 0.32
N ASP A 207 9.68 6.37 0.11
CA ASP A 207 10.60 6.52 -1.01
C ASP A 207 11.75 5.52 -0.90
N ALA A 208 12.37 5.40 0.27
CA ALA A 208 13.41 4.38 0.51
C ALA A 208 12.90 2.94 0.31
N MET A 209 11.65 2.66 0.70
CA MET A 209 11.03 1.35 0.47
C MET A 209 10.82 1.08 -1.02
N LEU A 210 10.28 2.05 -1.77
CA LEU A 210 10.03 1.89 -3.21
C LEU A 210 11.34 1.72 -3.97
N ASP A 211 12.35 2.51 -3.67
CA ASP A 211 13.68 2.43 -4.30
C ASP A 211 14.32 1.06 -4.08
N ALA A 212 14.20 0.51 -2.87
CA ALA A 212 14.82 -0.77 -2.53
C ALA A 212 14.03 -1.99 -3.05
N THR A 213 12.71 -1.87 -3.23
CA THR A 213 11.84 -3.05 -3.38
C THR A 213 10.97 -3.06 -4.62
N SER A 214 10.90 -1.96 -5.41
CA SER A 214 10.19 -1.96 -6.69
C SER A 214 11.05 -2.60 -7.77
N THR A 215 11.01 -3.92 -7.84
CA THR A 215 11.83 -4.73 -8.75
C THR A 215 11.12 -5.04 -10.06
N GLY A 216 11.88 -5.46 -11.10
CA GLY A 216 11.30 -5.82 -12.39
C GLY A 216 10.35 -7.02 -12.33
N PHE A 217 10.56 -7.97 -11.40
CA PHE A 217 9.70 -9.14 -11.20
C PHE A 217 8.51 -8.88 -10.28
N ALA A 218 8.57 -7.85 -9.44
CA ALA A 218 7.49 -7.44 -8.54
C ALA A 218 7.47 -5.90 -8.37
N PRO A 219 7.04 -5.16 -9.40
CA PRO A 219 6.96 -3.71 -9.33
C PRO A 219 5.88 -3.24 -8.35
N CYS A 220 6.14 -2.11 -7.69
CA CYS A 220 5.13 -1.47 -6.87
C CYS A 220 4.34 -0.44 -7.70
N VAL A 221 3.02 -0.57 -7.69
CA VAL A 221 2.11 0.37 -8.35
C VAL A 221 1.65 1.41 -7.34
N CYS A 222 2.04 2.66 -7.56
CA CYS A 222 1.58 3.78 -6.75
C CYS A 222 0.27 4.33 -7.31
N SER A 223 -0.76 4.45 -6.47
CA SER A 223 -1.95 5.19 -6.86
C SER A 223 -1.65 6.70 -6.90
N PRO A 224 -2.27 7.47 -7.80
CA PRO A 224 -2.23 8.92 -7.70
C PRO A 224 -2.79 9.35 -6.33
N LYS A 225 -2.31 10.50 -5.82
CA LYS A 225 -2.80 11.05 -4.55
C LYS A 225 -4.32 11.10 -4.55
N GLY A 226 -4.96 10.27 -3.72
CA GLY A 226 -6.41 10.23 -3.57
C GLY A 226 -6.92 11.55 -2.98
N ARG A 227 -8.07 11.99 -3.45
CA ARG A 227 -8.79 13.16 -2.93
C ARG A 227 -9.70 12.77 -1.80
#